data_5d1afdd4b90058a22c5657421dbc8087
#
_entry.id   5d1afdd4b90058a22c5657421dbc8087
#
_cell.length_a   1.000
_cell.length_b   1.000
_cell.length_c   1.000
_cell.angle_alpha   90.00
_cell.angle_beta   90.00
_cell.angle_gamma   90.00
#
_symmetry.space_group_name_H-M   'P 1'
#
loop_
_entity.id
_entity.type
_entity.pdbx_description
1 polymer ?
#
loop_
_entity_poly.entity_id
_entity_poly.type
_entity_poly.pdbx_seq_one_letter_code
_entity_poly.pdbx_strand_id
1 'polypeptide(L)'
;MLFRSNTYYVVAHFHYVLVSGALFAILGGIYFWLPKWTGHMYNEGLGKLHFWLSVIGFNLTFFPQHFLGLAGMPRRIPDYALQFAEWNMWSSIGAFIFGFSQLLFLYVVIECIRSSRTAEAKPWEGADSLEWTHLPSPAPYHTFETAPVLH
;
A
#
# COMPACT_ATOMS: atom_id res chain seq x y z
N MET A 1 -0.08 -21.82 -26.28
CA MET A 1 0.10 -21.34 -24.88
C MET A 1 1.33 -20.42 -24.70
N LEU A 2 2.28 -20.41 -25.59
CA LEU A 2 3.48 -19.54 -25.57
C LEU A 2 3.20 -18.03 -25.79
N PHE A 3 2.09 -17.67 -26.43
CA PHE A 3 1.77 -16.28 -26.73
C PHE A 3 1.44 -15.39 -25.52
N ARG A 4 0.91 -15.96 -24.43
CA ARG A 4 0.50 -15.17 -23.26
C ARG A 4 1.68 -14.80 -22.34
N SER A 5 2.73 -15.61 -22.32
CA SER A 5 3.89 -15.42 -21.44
C SER A 5 4.76 -14.20 -21.81
N ASN A 6 4.67 -13.69 -23.03
CA ASN A 6 5.40 -12.53 -23.53
C ASN A 6 4.54 -11.30 -23.77
N THR A 7 3.33 -11.26 -23.22
CA THR A 7 2.39 -10.15 -23.36
C THR A 7 2.20 -9.39 -22.04
N TYR A 8 1.52 -8.25 -22.11
CA TYR A 8 1.14 -7.46 -20.92
C TYR A 8 0.16 -8.19 -19.98
N TYR A 9 -0.43 -9.31 -20.39
CA TYR A 9 -1.23 -10.16 -19.51
C TYR A 9 -0.41 -10.68 -18.31
N VAL A 10 0.82 -11.11 -18.54
CA VAL A 10 1.73 -11.54 -17.47
C VAL A 10 2.13 -10.37 -16.58
N VAL A 11 2.37 -9.19 -17.18
CA VAL A 11 2.69 -7.98 -16.42
C VAL A 11 1.54 -7.61 -15.47
N ALA A 12 0.31 -7.63 -15.96
CA ALA A 12 -0.86 -7.40 -15.13
C ALA A 12 -0.97 -8.43 -14.00
N HIS A 13 -0.82 -9.71 -14.30
CA HIS A 13 -0.93 -10.79 -13.33
C HIS A 13 0.08 -10.65 -12.18
N PHE A 14 1.38 -10.51 -12.48
CA PHE A 14 2.35 -10.45 -11.40
C PHE A 14 2.29 -9.14 -10.59
N HIS A 15 1.85 -8.02 -11.20
CA HIS A 15 1.61 -6.80 -10.43
C HIS A 15 0.39 -6.94 -9.50
N TYR A 16 -0.66 -7.66 -9.91
CA TYR A 16 -1.77 -7.98 -9.00
C TYR A 16 -1.31 -8.81 -7.80
N VAL A 17 -0.42 -9.78 -8.01
CA VAL A 17 0.11 -10.61 -6.91
C VAL A 17 1.08 -9.82 -6.02
N LEU A 18 2.06 -9.11 -6.62
CA LEU A 18 3.11 -8.42 -5.86
C LEU A 18 2.62 -7.15 -5.18
N VAL A 19 1.91 -6.27 -5.92
CA VAL A 19 1.50 -4.98 -5.36
C VAL A 19 0.38 -5.17 -4.35
N SER A 20 -0.63 -5.97 -4.65
CA SER A 20 -1.71 -6.22 -3.69
C SER A 20 -1.23 -7.04 -2.49
N GLY A 21 -0.39 -8.07 -2.70
CA GLY A 21 0.10 -8.90 -1.62
C GLY A 21 1.19 -8.24 -0.77
N ALA A 22 2.22 -7.68 -1.39
CA ALA A 22 3.37 -7.14 -0.67
C ALA A 22 3.21 -5.65 -0.32
N LEU A 23 2.95 -4.78 -1.30
CA LEU A 23 2.93 -3.34 -1.04
C LEU A 23 1.77 -2.93 -0.12
N PHE A 24 0.55 -3.41 -0.38
CA PHE A 24 -0.59 -3.09 0.49
C PHE A 24 -0.42 -3.68 1.90
N ALA A 25 0.21 -4.86 2.03
CA ALA A 25 0.53 -5.43 3.33
C ALA A 25 1.55 -4.58 4.10
N ILE A 26 2.60 -4.07 3.42
CA ILE A 26 3.59 -3.17 4.02
C ILE A 26 2.93 -1.85 4.47
N LEU A 27 2.12 -1.23 3.61
CA LEU A 27 1.39 -0.01 3.95
C LEU A 27 0.44 -0.23 5.14
N GLY A 28 -0.29 -1.35 5.13
CA GLY A 28 -1.15 -1.75 6.26
C GLY A 28 -0.36 -1.94 7.55
N GLY A 29 0.80 -2.61 7.48
CA GLY A 29 1.71 -2.75 8.61
C GLY A 29 2.22 -1.40 9.14
N ILE A 30 2.61 -0.48 8.24
CA ILE A 30 3.03 0.87 8.65
C ILE A 30 1.90 1.58 9.40
N TYR A 31 0.67 1.61 8.87
CA TYR A 31 -0.47 2.21 9.56
C TYR A 31 -0.77 1.56 10.90
N PHE A 32 -0.63 0.22 10.99
CA PHE A 32 -0.87 -0.52 12.22
C PHE A 32 0.12 -0.17 13.31
N TRP A 33 1.43 -0.10 13.01
CA TRP A 33 2.47 0.19 14.00
C TRP A 33 2.86 1.67 14.12
N LEU A 34 2.40 2.56 13.23
CA LEU A 34 2.73 3.98 13.27
C LEU A 34 2.44 4.64 14.63
N PRO A 35 1.29 4.37 15.31
CA PRO A 35 1.04 4.87 16.65
C PRO A 35 2.04 4.38 17.69
N LYS A 36 2.50 3.14 17.55
CA LYS A 36 3.49 2.53 18.48
C LYS A 36 4.89 3.12 18.29
N TRP A 37 5.26 3.50 17.07
CA TRP A 37 6.56 4.08 16.78
C TRP A 37 6.63 5.56 17.12
N THR A 38 5.57 6.31 16.81
CA THR A 38 5.56 7.77 16.95
C THR A 38 4.95 8.26 18.25
N GLY A 39 4.11 7.47 18.89
CA GLY A 39 3.31 7.90 20.04
C GLY A 39 2.14 8.80 19.66
N HIS A 40 1.87 9.00 18.36
CA HIS A 40 0.82 9.87 17.88
C HIS A 40 -0.15 9.12 16.96
N MET A 41 -1.42 9.49 17.00
CA MET A 41 -2.43 8.92 16.12
C MET A 41 -2.54 9.73 14.83
N TYR A 42 -2.53 9.06 13.69
CA TYR A 42 -2.73 9.70 12.39
C TYR A 42 -4.20 10.07 12.15
N ASN A 43 -4.45 10.90 11.14
CA ASN A 43 -5.79 11.25 10.71
C ASN A 43 -6.42 10.08 9.93
N GLU A 44 -7.41 9.43 10.55
CA GLU A 44 -8.11 8.29 9.96
C GLU A 44 -8.80 8.61 8.62
N GLY A 45 -9.37 9.80 8.50
CA GLY A 45 -10.01 10.26 7.26
C GLY A 45 -9.02 10.31 6.09
N LEU A 46 -7.82 10.87 6.33
CA LEU A 46 -6.74 10.90 5.34
C LEU A 46 -6.20 9.49 5.05
N GLY A 47 -6.09 8.63 6.06
CA GLY A 47 -5.69 7.22 5.87
C GLY A 47 -6.68 6.45 4.99
N LYS A 48 -7.98 6.62 5.23
CA LYS A 48 -9.03 6.03 4.38
C LYS A 48 -9.00 6.58 2.96
N LEU A 49 -8.79 7.89 2.80
CA LEU A 49 -8.65 8.51 1.48
C LEU A 49 -7.44 7.95 0.72
N HIS A 50 -6.28 7.84 1.39
CA HIS A 50 -5.10 7.21 0.81
C HIS A 50 -5.38 5.78 0.35
N PHE A 51 -6.03 4.97 1.19
CA PHE A 51 -6.38 3.60 0.85
C PHE A 51 -7.24 3.52 -0.42
N TRP A 52 -8.32 4.29 -0.50
CA TRP A 52 -9.22 4.26 -1.64
C TRP A 52 -8.57 4.77 -2.92
N LEU A 53 -7.79 5.85 -2.85
CA LEU A 53 -7.03 6.34 -4.02
C LEU A 53 -6.00 5.30 -4.48
N SER A 54 -5.34 4.62 -3.56
CA SER A 54 -4.39 3.55 -3.89
C SER A 54 -5.08 2.38 -4.57
N VAL A 55 -6.22 1.90 -4.05
CA VAL A 55 -6.99 0.80 -4.63
C VAL A 55 -7.52 1.16 -6.02
N ILE A 56 -8.10 2.34 -6.18
CA ILE A 56 -8.63 2.80 -7.47
C ILE A 56 -7.49 2.96 -8.48
N GLY A 57 -6.41 3.67 -8.11
CA GLY A 57 -5.26 3.90 -8.97
C GLY A 57 -4.58 2.60 -9.39
N PHE A 58 -4.38 1.68 -8.46
CA PHE A 58 -3.83 0.36 -8.73
C PHE A 58 -4.67 -0.44 -9.74
N ASN A 59 -5.98 -0.54 -9.50
CA ASN A 59 -6.87 -1.27 -10.42
C ASN A 59 -6.93 -0.60 -11.79
N LEU A 60 -7.02 0.72 -11.84
CA LEU A 60 -7.06 1.45 -13.11
C LEU A 60 -5.73 1.33 -13.89
N THR A 61 -4.61 1.14 -13.20
CA THR A 61 -3.30 0.89 -13.81
C THR A 61 -3.23 -0.49 -14.43
N PHE A 62 -3.49 -1.53 -13.64
CA PHE A 62 -3.14 -2.90 -14.02
C PHE A 62 -4.30 -3.69 -14.62
N PHE A 63 -5.55 -3.34 -14.34
CA PHE A 63 -6.70 -4.04 -14.91
C PHE A 63 -6.77 -3.89 -16.43
N PRO A 64 -6.61 -2.68 -17.04
CA PRO A 64 -6.57 -2.53 -18.49
C PRO A 64 -5.45 -3.32 -19.16
N GLN A 65 -4.34 -3.56 -18.47
CA GLN A 65 -3.21 -4.33 -19.01
C GLN A 65 -3.56 -5.81 -19.27
N HIS A 66 -4.58 -6.37 -18.64
CA HIS A 66 -5.09 -7.69 -18.99
C HIS A 66 -5.67 -7.69 -20.40
N PHE A 67 -6.43 -6.65 -20.76
CA PHE A 67 -7.01 -6.52 -22.11
C PHE A 67 -5.94 -6.25 -23.16
N LEU A 68 -4.93 -5.43 -22.84
CA LEU A 68 -3.75 -5.23 -23.68
C LEU A 68 -3.04 -6.56 -23.97
N GLY A 69 -2.84 -7.38 -22.95
CA GLY A 69 -2.24 -8.69 -23.11
C GLY A 69 -3.08 -9.67 -23.90
N LEU A 70 -4.40 -9.66 -23.72
CA LEU A 70 -5.33 -10.49 -24.51
C LEU A 70 -5.39 -10.04 -25.96
N ALA A 71 -5.27 -8.74 -26.24
CA ALA A 71 -5.17 -8.17 -27.58
C ALA A 71 -3.81 -8.40 -28.25
N GLY A 72 -2.86 -9.04 -27.54
CA GLY A 72 -1.57 -9.43 -28.10
C GLY A 72 -0.46 -8.38 -27.97
N MET A 73 -0.62 -7.32 -27.16
CA MET A 73 0.44 -6.34 -26.92
C MET A 73 1.63 -7.02 -26.24
N PRO A 74 2.84 -7.05 -26.87
CA PRO A 74 4.03 -7.63 -26.28
C PRO A 74 4.53 -6.78 -25.09
N ARG A 75 5.18 -7.41 -24.13
CA ARG A 75 5.94 -6.72 -23.09
C ARG A 75 7.33 -6.33 -23.60
N ARG A 76 7.97 -5.38 -22.93
CA ARG A 76 9.37 -4.95 -23.22
C ARG A 76 9.55 -4.33 -24.61
N ILE A 77 8.56 -3.61 -25.08
CA ILE A 77 8.63 -2.88 -26.34
C ILE A 77 8.85 -1.39 -26.06
N PRO A 78 9.62 -0.67 -26.90
CA PRO A 78 9.86 0.76 -26.73
C PRO A 78 8.65 1.62 -27.13
N ASP A 79 7.79 1.09 -28.00
CA ASP A 79 6.58 1.76 -28.53
C ASP A 79 5.51 0.73 -28.84
N TYR A 80 4.26 1.16 -28.94
CA TYR A 80 3.11 0.31 -29.20
C TYR A 80 2.23 0.85 -30.34
N ALA A 81 1.51 -0.06 -31.01
CA ALA A 81 0.60 0.32 -32.07
C ALA A 81 -0.60 1.15 -31.54
N LEU A 82 -1.11 2.06 -32.38
CA LEU A 82 -2.21 2.97 -32.02
C LEU A 82 -3.46 2.26 -31.48
N GLN A 83 -3.73 1.03 -31.90
CA GLN A 83 -4.83 0.21 -31.37
C GLN A 83 -4.77 -0.04 -29.86
N PHE A 84 -3.60 0.10 -29.25
CA PHE A 84 -3.40 -0.08 -27.79
C PHE A 84 -3.42 1.24 -27.02
N ALA A 85 -3.54 2.38 -27.70
CA ALA A 85 -3.38 3.71 -27.11
C ALA A 85 -4.42 3.99 -26.00
N GLU A 86 -5.67 3.62 -26.21
CA GLU A 86 -6.75 3.87 -25.26
C GLU A 86 -6.51 3.18 -23.91
N TRP A 87 -6.21 1.87 -23.93
CA TRP A 87 -5.94 1.12 -22.70
C TRP A 87 -4.66 1.55 -22.01
N ASN A 88 -3.63 1.93 -22.77
CA ASN A 88 -2.41 2.50 -22.20
C ASN A 88 -2.68 3.87 -21.56
N MET A 89 -3.55 4.69 -22.13
CA MET A 89 -3.97 5.96 -21.53
C MET A 89 -4.65 5.74 -20.17
N TRP A 90 -5.60 4.83 -20.08
CA TRP A 90 -6.27 4.50 -18.82
C TRP A 90 -5.28 3.95 -17.77
N SER A 91 -4.38 3.08 -18.20
CA SER A 91 -3.30 2.58 -17.33
C SER A 91 -2.41 3.71 -16.81
N SER A 92 -2.07 4.68 -17.65
CA SER A 92 -1.26 5.85 -17.26
C SER A 92 -1.99 6.76 -16.26
N ILE A 93 -3.29 7.02 -16.48
CA ILE A 93 -4.12 7.79 -15.56
C ILE A 93 -4.14 7.09 -14.19
N GLY A 94 -4.35 5.77 -14.18
CA GLY A 94 -4.30 4.97 -12.95
C GLY A 94 -2.96 5.10 -12.23
N ALA A 95 -1.85 5.04 -12.97
CA ALA A 95 -0.51 5.18 -12.41
C ALA A 95 -0.28 6.55 -11.76
N PHE A 96 -0.77 7.63 -12.37
CA PHE A 96 -0.72 8.96 -11.76
C PHE A 96 -1.57 9.07 -10.50
N ILE A 97 -2.77 8.50 -10.48
CA ILE A 97 -3.62 8.46 -9.27
C ILE A 97 -2.92 7.67 -8.17
N PHE A 98 -2.35 6.53 -8.50
CA PHE A 98 -1.60 5.71 -7.55
C PHE A 98 -0.36 6.44 -7.03
N GLY A 99 0.42 7.09 -7.91
CA GLY A 99 1.57 7.90 -7.51
C GLY A 99 1.18 9.06 -6.59
N PHE A 100 0.09 9.78 -6.92
CA PHE A 100 -0.43 10.83 -6.05
C PHE A 100 -0.86 10.31 -4.67
N SER A 101 -1.45 9.11 -4.61
CA SER A 101 -1.80 8.49 -3.33
C SER A 101 -0.59 8.25 -2.44
N GLN A 102 0.59 7.93 -3.02
CA GLN A 102 1.83 7.76 -2.24
C GLN A 102 2.35 9.09 -1.67
N LEU A 103 2.17 10.21 -2.36
CA LEU A 103 2.45 11.54 -1.80
C LEU A 103 1.51 11.87 -0.65
N LEU A 104 0.24 11.50 -0.76
CA LEU A 104 -0.72 11.63 0.34
C LEU A 104 -0.31 10.75 1.54
N PHE A 105 0.18 9.55 1.31
CA PHE A 105 0.72 8.69 2.37
C PHE A 105 1.87 9.36 3.12
N LEU A 106 2.84 9.91 2.41
CA LEU A 106 3.93 10.68 3.01
C LEU A 106 3.41 11.86 3.84
N TYR A 107 2.43 12.57 3.34
CA TYR A 107 1.79 13.65 4.08
C TYR A 107 1.14 13.15 5.37
N VAL A 108 0.41 12.04 5.33
CA VAL A 108 -0.21 11.41 6.52
C VAL A 108 0.84 11.04 7.56
N VAL A 109 1.97 10.47 7.15
CA VAL A 109 3.07 10.11 8.05
C VAL A 109 3.69 11.36 8.69
N ILE A 110 3.97 12.40 7.90
CA ILE A 110 4.55 13.65 8.40
C ILE A 110 3.56 14.37 9.34
N GLU A 111 2.28 14.40 8.99
CA GLU A 111 1.22 14.98 9.83
C GLU A 111 1.11 14.21 11.15
N CYS A 112 1.16 12.89 11.12
CA CYS A 112 1.15 12.04 12.31
C CYS A 112 2.30 12.37 13.25
N ILE A 113 3.54 12.44 12.73
CA ILE A 113 4.74 12.74 13.53
C ILE A 113 4.66 14.14 14.17
N ARG A 114 4.08 15.11 13.46
CA ARG A 114 3.93 16.50 13.91
C ARG A 114 2.68 16.77 14.73
N SER A 115 1.77 15.82 14.77
CA SER A 115 0.49 15.95 15.45
C SER A 115 0.68 16.01 16.97
N SER A 116 -0.18 16.75 17.63
CA SER A 116 -0.33 16.71 19.10
C SER A 116 -1.31 15.62 19.58
N ARG A 117 -1.87 14.83 18.67
CA ARG A 117 -2.80 13.74 18.99
C ARG A 117 -2.02 12.55 19.54
N THR A 118 -1.96 12.43 20.85
CA THR A 118 -1.33 11.28 21.50
C THR A 118 -2.10 9.99 21.18
N ALA A 119 -1.35 8.93 20.90
CA ALA A 119 -1.91 7.60 20.73
C ALA A 119 -2.07 6.90 22.08
N GLU A 120 -3.16 6.17 22.24
CA GLU A 120 -3.33 5.24 23.36
C GLU A 120 -2.33 4.08 23.28
N ALA A 121 -2.06 3.43 24.40
CA ALA A 121 -1.18 2.25 24.41
C ALA A 121 -1.75 1.11 23.53
N LYS A 122 -3.08 0.98 23.49
CA LYS A 122 -3.81 -0.01 22.67
C LYS A 122 -4.88 0.69 21.82
N PRO A 123 -4.52 1.33 20.68
CA PRO A 123 -5.49 2.04 19.84
C PRO A 123 -6.37 1.10 19.00
N TRP A 124 -6.03 -0.19 18.92
CA TRP A 124 -6.73 -1.18 18.09
C TRP A 124 -7.45 -2.21 18.97
N GLU A 125 -8.75 -2.36 18.76
CA GLU A 125 -9.51 -3.45 19.37
C GLU A 125 -9.03 -4.81 18.84
N GLY A 126 -8.85 -5.78 19.74
CA GLY A 126 -8.37 -7.12 19.38
C GLY A 126 -6.86 -7.25 19.13
N ALA A 127 -6.08 -6.19 19.30
CA ALA A 127 -4.63 -6.28 19.24
C ALA A 127 -4.07 -6.73 20.61
N ASP A 128 -3.93 -8.05 20.79
CA ASP A 128 -3.56 -8.66 22.09
C ASP A 128 -2.11 -9.15 22.14
N SER A 129 -1.28 -8.79 21.16
CA SER A 129 0.16 -9.07 21.19
C SER A 129 0.90 -8.22 22.22
N LEU A 130 2.10 -8.66 22.62
CA LEU A 130 2.89 -8.05 23.70
C LEU A 130 3.13 -6.55 23.53
N GLU A 131 3.38 -6.11 22.30
CA GLU A 131 3.62 -4.71 21.99
C GLU A 131 2.39 -3.81 22.25
N TRP A 132 1.18 -4.37 22.23
CA TRP A 132 -0.05 -3.63 22.47
C TRP A 132 -0.57 -3.74 23.90
N THR A 133 -0.23 -4.82 24.58
CA THR A 133 -0.72 -5.09 25.94
C THR A 133 0.25 -4.62 27.05
N HIS A 134 1.57 -4.62 26.78
CA HIS A 134 2.60 -4.39 27.79
C HIS A 134 3.44 -3.15 27.56
N LEU A 135 3.41 -2.56 26.36
CA LEU A 135 4.24 -1.40 26.02
C LEU A 135 3.42 -0.13 25.83
N PRO A 136 3.94 1.02 26.30
CA PRO A 136 3.34 2.32 26.01
C PRO A 136 3.51 2.71 24.53
N SER A 137 2.87 3.81 24.12
CA SER A 137 3.11 4.47 22.83
C SER A 137 3.69 5.87 23.09
N PRO A 138 4.92 6.19 22.63
CA PRO A 138 5.83 5.32 21.85
C PRO A 138 6.47 4.23 22.71
N ALA A 139 6.84 3.12 22.04
CA ALA A 139 7.55 2.02 22.72
C ALA A 139 9.00 2.46 23.06
N PRO A 140 9.52 2.16 24.28
CA PRO A 140 10.89 2.49 24.65
C PRO A 140 11.90 1.65 23.86
N TYR A 141 13.15 2.16 23.74
CA TYR A 141 14.21 1.47 23.00
C TYR A 141 14.54 0.09 23.57
N HIS A 142 14.68 0.00 24.91
CA HIS A 142 14.76 -1.27 25.64
C HIS A 142 13.38 -1.64 26.17
N THR A 143 12.69 -2.53 25.47
CA THR A 143 11.30 -2.86 25.77
C THR A 143 11.13 -3.76 26.97
N PHE A 144 12.07 -4.68 27.19
CA PHE A 144 12.03 -5.63 28.31
C PHE A 144 13.45 -5.84 28.88
N GLU A 145 13.64 -5.62 30.16
CA GLU A 145 14.88 -5.97 30.86
C GLU A 145 14.97 -7.47 31.15
N THR A 146 13.82 -8.11 31.35
CA THR A 146 13.68 -9.55 31.55
C THR A 146 12.64 -10.08 30.55
N ALA A 147 12.77 -11.35 30.15
CA ALA A 147 11.80 -11.96 29.25
C ALA A 147 10.38 -11.89 29.84
N PRO A 148 9.40 -11.37 29.10
CA PRO A 148 8.03 -11.28 29.60
C PRO A 148 7.43 -12.67 29.78
N VAL A 149 6.71 -12.87 30.88
CA VAL A 149 5.94 -14.10 31.11
C VAL A 149 4.59 -13.95 30.47
N LEU A 150 4.31 -14.85 29.52
CA LEU A 150 2.99 -14.93 28.87
C LEU A 150 2.03 -15.72 29.77
N HIS A 151 0.95 -15.09 30.17
CA HIS A 151 -0.14 -15.71 30.91
C HIS A 151 -1.34 -15.98 30.00
#